data_ad0ef6ed82ac9eb275d86918c3b880a1
#
_entry.id   ad0ef6ed82ac9eb275d86918c3b880a1
#
_cell.length_a   1.000
_cell.length_b   1.000
_cell.length_c   1.000
_cell.angle_alpha   90.00
_cell.angle_beta   90.00
_cell.angle_gamma   90.00
#
_symmetry.space_group_name_H-M   'P 1'
#
loop_
_entity.id
_entity.type
_entity.pdbx_description
1 polymer ?
#
loop_
_entity_poly.entity_id
_entity_poly.type
_entity_poly.pdbx_seq_one_letter_code
_entity_poly.pdbx_strand_id
1 'polypeptide(L)'
;TALNKMIDKHQRGEDPGFDEFMKEFGDFFPENPQTIEELLEQIAQRMAAAQAMYNSMSPEQRAQLEELSQQLMQDMDLQQQMGQLSANMQSMFPSLQWEQGYEMQGQDPMGFEQAMQTMRDLGDLDQLEDLLRNPSTPQQLAEADMDRVRDLMGDDVANAMDKLSKLVQELEREGLIRQKEGKLEVTPKGMRQIGSKALRDMFSRLAKDKLGQHQISPIGQGHERTYDTKPYEYGDPFNLDLQRTIRNALNRSGKGTPVRLSPDDFEIERTEHLTRSATVLMLDASYSMYRDDRWGPAKKVAVALQSLISSQYPRDYLGILMFGHVAWEIKADELVEATIPGMQGTNMHHALGLARKMLARQHGNKQIIMITDGEPTAHITPYGDAWFTYFDGYEAQQLTVEATLREAVRCSKENIRINTFMLDADVYLRRFVEQMSSLNGGRAFLTSSDNLGDYLLVDFLEHKRKTSRGGRNRRAS
;
A
#
# COMPACT_ATOMS: atom_id res chain seq x y z
N THR A 1 18.70 -22.41 -44.34
CA THR A 1 19.68 -23.51 -44.10
C THR A 1 20.87 -23.05 -43.29
N ALA A 2 21.57 -21.99 -43.67
CA ALA A 2 22.74 -21.48 -42.93
C ALA A 2 22.37 -20.98 -41.52
N LEU A 3 21.30 -20.15 -41.43
CA LEU A 3 20.79 -19.61 -40.19
C LEU A 3 20.35 -20.69 -39.17
N ASN A 4 19.57 -21.70 -39.62
CA ASN A 4 19.15 -22.81 -38.75
C ASN A 4 20.34 -23.59 -38.19
N LYS A 5 21.38 -23.82 -39.03
CA LYS A 5 22.62 -24.47 -38.58
C LYS A 5 23.39 -23.63 -37.57
N MET A 6 23.40 -22.32 -37.72
CA MET A 6 24.02 -21.39 -36.78
C MET A 6 23.28 -21.40 -35.43
N ILE A 7 21.95 -21.41 -35.44
CA ILE A 7 21.11 -21.51 -34.24
C ILE A 7 21.36 -22.84 -33.52
N ASP A 8 21.40 -23.99 -34.26
CA ASP A 8 21.64 -25.31 -33.67
C ASP A 8 23.01 -25.38 -32.99
N LYS A 9 24.06 -24.78 -33.60
CA LYS A 9 25.39 -24.71 -32.99
C LYS A 9 25.39 -23.84 -31.72
N HIS A 10 24.76 -22.67 -31.80
CA HIS A 10 24.64 -21.77 -30.66
C HIS A 10 23.95 -22.43 -29.47
N GLN A 11 22.85 -23.14 -29.70
CA GLN A 11 22.12 -23.88 -28.66
C GLN A 11 22.95 -25.03 -28.04
N ARG A 12 23.91 -25.58 -28.79
CA ARG A 12 24.83 -26.61 -28.29
C ARG A 12 26.07 -26.04 -27.60
N GLY A 13 26.23 -24.70 -27.58
CA GLY A 13 27.40 -24.05 -27.02
C GLY A 13 28.66 -24.21 -27.91
N GLU A 14 28.48 -24.53 -29.20
CA GLU A 14 29.54 -24.61 -30.20
C GLU A 14 29.71 -23.23 -30.88
N ASP A 15 30.87 -22.99 -31.52
CA ASP A 15 31.07 -21.76 -32.28
C ASP A 15 30.03 -21.68 -33.44
N PRO A 16 29.14 -20.67 -33.41
CA PRO A 16 28.07 -20.53 -34.38
C PRO A 16 28.58 -20.15 -35.78
N GLY A 17 29.80 -19.59 -35.89
CA GLY A 17 30.33 -19.07 -37.14
C GLY A 17 29.66 -17.76 -37.59
N PHE A 18 29.36 -16.88 -36.62
CA PHE A 18 28.66 -15.62 -36.84
C PHE A 18 29.39 -14.69 -37.80
N ASP A 19 30.72 -14.55 -37.66
CA ASP A 19 31.53 -13.67 -38.54
C ASP A 19 31.51 -14.12 -39.99
N GLU A 20 31.49 -15.43 -40.25
CA GLU A 20 31.40 -16.00 -41.59
C GLU A 20 30.00 -15.76 -42.17
N PHE A 21 28.96 -15.94 -41.37
CA PHE A 21 27.59 -15.67 -41.78
C PHE A 21 27.37 -14.19 -42.14
N MET A 22 27.87 -13.28 -41.34
CA MET A 22 27.74 -11.84 -41.60
C MET A 22 28.55 -11.36 -42.79
N LYS A 23 29.69 -12.00 -43.14
CA LYS A 23 30.43 -11.71 -44.36
C LYS A 23 29.66 -12.11 -45.63
N GLU A 24 28.86 -13.19 -45.54
CA GLU A 24 28.12 -13.70 -46.70
C GLU A 24 26.73 -13.06 -46.83
N PHE A 25 26.07 -12.79 -45.67
CA PHE A 25 24.65 -12.35 -45.65
C PHE A 25 24.45 -10.98 -44.98
N GLY A 26 25.50 -10.29 -44.55
CA GLY A 26 25.39 -9.01 -43.81
C GLY A 26 24.60 -7.91 -44.53
N ASP A 27 24.63 -7.90 -45.86
CA ASP A 27 23.88 -6.93 -46.68
C ASP A 27 22.34 -7.02 -46.48
N PHE A 28 21.83 -8.15 -45.96
CA PHE A 28 20.41 -8.31 -45.64
C PHE A 28 20.03 -7.75 -44.27
N PHE A 29 21.02 -7.33 -43.47
CA PHE A 29 20.84 -6.81 -42.09
C PHE A 29 21.41 -5.39 -42.00
N PRO A 30 20.66 -4.36 -42.44
CA PRO A 30 21.14 -2.97 -42.46
C PRO A 30 21.44 -2.41 -41.09
N GLU A 31 20.89 -2.99 -40.03
CA GLU A 31 21.13 -2.60 -38.62
C GLU A 31 22.47 -3.12 -38.07
N ASN A 32 23.20 -3.89 -38.91
CA ASN A 32 24.57 -4.38 -38.65
C ASN A 32 24.79 -4.99 -37.27
N PRO A 33 24.07 -6.08 -36.90
CA PRO A 33 24.20 -6.71 -35.58
C PRO A 33 25.64 -7.15 -35.32
N GLN A 34 26.11 -6.95 -34.10
CA GLN A 34 27.49 -7.25 -33.71
C GLN A 34 27.62 -8.64 -33.05
N THR A 35 26.52 -9.22 -32.62
CA THR A 35 26.46 -10.53 -31.96
C THR A 35 25.38 -11.42 -32.56
N ILE A 36 25.48 -12.73 -32.33
CA ILE A 36 24.45 -13.66 -32.77
C ILE A 36 23.10 -13.42 -32.07
N GLU A 37 23.15 -13.01 -30.79
CA GLU A 37 21.98 -12.69 -29.99
C GLU A 37 21.23 -11.51 -30.61
N GLU A 38 21.92 -10.42 -30.96
CA GLU A 38 21.36 -9.25 -31.64
C GLU A 38 20.74 -9.62 -33.00
N LEU A 39 21.44 -10.46 -33.77
CA LEU A 39 20.93 -10.94 -35.06
C LEU A 39 19.64 -11.74 -34.90
N LEU A 40 19.61 -12.67 -33.95
CA LEU A 40 18.44 -13.51 -33.69
C LEU A 40 17.26 -12.69 -33.16
N GLU A 41 17.52 -11.70 -32.33
CA GLU A 41 16.49 -10.79 -31.83
C GLU A 41 15.88 -9.96 -32.95
N GLN A 42 16.71 -9.39 -33.84
CA GLN A 42 16.22 -8.65 -35.01
C GLN A 42 15.37 -9.53 -35.95
N ILE A 43 15.78 -10.78 -36.17
CA ILE A 43 15.01 -11.73 -36.96
C ILE A 43 13.69 -12.07 -36.29
N ALA A 44 13.69 -12.33 -34.98
CA ALA A 44 12.50 -12.66 -34.24
C ALA A 44 11.50 -11.50 -34.22
N GLN A 45 11.95 -10.26 -34.05
CA GLN A 45 11.12 -9.04 -34.11
C GLN A 45 10.50 -8.87 -35.51
N ARG A 46 11.29 -9.06 -36.56
CA ARG A 46 10.77 -8.98 -37.97
C ARG A 46 9.75 -10.08 -38.23
N MET A 47 9.96 -11.29 -37.73
CA MET A 47 9.01 -12.41 -37.91
C MET A 47 7.73 -12.18 -37.10
N ALA A 48 7.83 -11.68 -35.85
CA ALA A 48 6.67 -11.34 -35.04
C ALA A 48 5.84 -10.22 -35.68
N ALA A 49 6.50 -9.17 -36.22
CA ALA A 49 5.83 -8.09 -36.94
C ALA A 49 5.14 -8.58 -38.22
N ALA A 50 5.77 -9.49 -38.99
CA ALA A 50 5.16 -10.11 -40.13
C ALA A 50 3.94 -10.96 -39.77
N GLN A 51 4.02 -11.71 -38.67
CA GLN A 51 2.91 -12.49 -38.15
C GLN A 51 1.75 -11.59 -37.66
N ALA A 52 2.05 -10.52 -36.96
CA ALA A 52 1.05 -9.54 -36.51
C ALA A 52 0.35 -8.88 -37.71
N MET A 53 1.11 -8.54 -38.75
CA MET A 53 0.56 -8.01 -40.00
C MET A 53 -0.37 -9.03 -40.68
N TYR A 54 0.03 -10.30 -40.77
CA TYR A 54 -0.80 -11.38 -41.31
C TYR A 54 -2.10 -11.55 -40.51
N ASN A 55 -2.00 -11.55 -39.16
CA ASN A 55 -3.14 -11.66 -38.25
C ASN A 55 -4.10 -10.46 -38.37
N SER A 56 -3.60 -9.29 -38.76
CA SER A 56 -4.36 -8.05 -38.91
C SER A 56 -5.05 -7.93 -40.29
N MET A 57 -4.71 -8.79 -41.23
CA MET A 57 -5.32 -8.79 -42.57
C MET A 57 -6.75 -9.32 -42.57
N SER A 58 -7.58 -8.83 -43.53
CA SER A 58 -8.91 -9.41 -43.76
C SER A 58 -8.81 -10.84 -44.28
N PRO A 59 -9.87 -11.66 -44.12
CA PRO A 59 -9.88 -13.03 -44.64
C PRO A 59 -9.58 -13.14 -46.14
N GLU A 60 -10.02 -12.14 -46.90
CA GLU A 60 -9.79 -12.06 -48.36
C GLU A 60 -8.31 -11.77 -48.67
N GLN A 61 -7.70 -10.86 -47.94
CA GLN A 61 -6.28 -10.51 -48.09
C GLN A 61 -5.38 -11.69 -47.71
N ARG A 62 -5.72 -12.41 -46.63
CA ARG A 62 -4.98 -13.63 -46.22
C ARG A 62 -5.06 -14.70 -47.32
N ALA A 63 -6.24 -14.95 -47.85
CA ALA A 63 -6.41 -15.94 -48.92
C ALA A 63 -5.59 -15.58 -50.19
N GLN A 64 -5.53 -14.32 -50.58
CA GLN A 64 -4.69 -13.86 -51.71
C GLN A 64 -3.19 -14.03 -51.42
N LEU A 65 -2.76 -13.74 -50.17
CA LEU A 65 -1.37 -13.89 -49.76
C LEU A 65 -0.98 -15.38 -49.71
N GLU A 66 -1.87 -16.24 -49.22
CA GLU A 66 -1.68 -17.70 -49.19
C GLU A 66 -1.57 -18.29 -50.63
N GLU A 67 -2.41 -17.86 -51.56
CA GLU A 67 -2.35 -18.28 -52.96
C GLU A 67 -1.02 -17.87 -53.63
N LEU A 68 -0.57 -16.64 -53.40
CA LEU A 68 0.75 -16.16 -53.87
C LEU A 68 1.90 -16.91 -53.22
N SER A 69 1.82 -17.17 -51.93
CA SER A 69 2.83 -17.91 -51.18
C SER A 69 2.93 -19.38 -51.65
N GLN A 70 1.81 -20.04 -51.91
CA GLN A 70 1.80 -21.40 -52.49
C GLN A 70 2.44 -21.47 -53.87
N GLN A 71 2.26 -20.43 -54.68
CA GLN A 71 2.93 -20.36 -56.00
C GLN A 71 4.44 -20.20 -55.91
N LEU A 72 4.93 -19.48 -54.87
CA LEU A 72 6.35 -19.22 -54.64
C LEU A 72 7.05 -20.36 -53.88
N MET A 73 6.32 -21.02 -52.96
CA MET A 73 6.87 -22.08 -52.08
C MET A 73 6.56 -23.50 -52.65
N GLN A 74 6.94 -23.78 -53.88
CA GLN A 74 6.84 -25.14 -54.45
C GLN A 74 7.90 -26.09 -53.88
N ASP A 75 8.91 -25.56 -53.18
CA ASP A 75 9.99 -26.36 -52.58
C ASP A 75 9.65 -26.77 -51.16
N MET A 76 9.39 -28.06 -50.97
CA MET A 76 9.06 -28.66 -49.66
C MET A 76 10.19 -28.50 -48.64
N ASP A 77 11.45 -28.49 -49.07
CA ASP A 77 12.61 -28.29 -48.17
C ASP A 77 12.63 -26.86 -47.63
N LEU A 78 12.28 -25.85 -48.41
CA LEU A 78 12.18 -24.47 -47.98
C LEU A 78 11.06 -24.28 -46.96
N GLN A 79 9.89 -24.90 -47.18
CA GLN A 79 8.78 -24.85 -46.21
C GLN A 79 9.16 -25.45 -44.87
N GLN A 80 9.85 -26.60 -44.86
CA GLN A 80 10.31 -27.23 -43.63
C GLN A 80 11.34 -26.37 -42.91
N GLN A 81 12.27 -25.76 -43.60
CA GLN A 81 13.31 -24.89 -43.07
C GLN A 81 12.72 -23.61 -42.45
N MET A 82 11.72 -23.01 -43.10
CA MET A 82 11.01 -21.86 -42.53
C MET A 82 10.18 -22.20 -41.33
N GLY A 83 9.49 -23.36 -41.33
CA GLY A 83 8.76 -23.84 -40.15
C GLY A 83 9.67 -24.08 -38.95
N GLN A 84 10.84 -24.67 -39.21
CA GLN A 84 11.85 -24.88 -38.16
C GLN A 84 12.40 -23.57 -37.60
N LEU A 85 12.67 -22.58 -38.50
CA LEU A 85 13.13 -21.26 -38.06
C LEU A 85 12.08 -20.55 -37.21
N SER A 86 10.80 -20.58 -37.63
CA SER A 86 9.70 -19.99 -36.85
C SER A 86 9.56 -20.63 -35.48
N ALA A 87 9.60 -21.95 -35.40
CA ALA A 87 9.53 -22.67 -34.11
C ALA A 87 10.71 -22.34 -33.18
N ASN A 88 11.94 -22.25 -33.76
CA ASN A 88 13.12 -21.86 -33.00
C ASN A 88 12.99 -20.41 -32.45
N MET A 89 12.55 -19.45 -33.26
CA MET A 89 12.36 -18.06 -32.85
C MET A 89 11.31 -17.95 -31.75
N GLN A 90 10.16 -18.60 -31.88
CA GLN A 90 9.12 -18.60 -30.86
C GLN A 90 9.60 -19.22 -29.53
N SER A 91 10.42 -20.26 -29.61
CA SER A 91 11.00 -20.91 -28.43
C SER A 91 12.06 -20.05 -27.72
N MET A 92 12.87 -19.32 -28.49
CA MET A 92 13.95 -18.48 -27.95
C MET A 92 13.44 -17.13 -27.43
N PHE A 93 12.39 -16.59 -28.03
CA PHE A 93 11.82 -15.29 -27.69
C PHE A 93 10.33 -15.40 -27.35
N PRO A 94 9.96 -16.09 -26.28
CA PRO A 94 8.55 -16.28 -25.89
C PRO A 94 7.87 -14.98 -25.41
N SER A 95 8.64 -13.95 -25.10
CA SER A 95 8.14 -12.63 -24.69
C SER A 95 7.58 -11.81 -25.87
N LEU A 96 7.92 -12.15 -27.12
CA LEU A 96 7.33 -11.52 -28.28
C LEU A 96 5.90 -12.03 -28.50
N GLN A 97 4.97 -11.12 -28.80
CA GLN A 97 3.55 -11.44 -28.93
C GLN A 97 3.24 -12.03 -30.30
N TRP A 98 3.52 -13.31 -30.52
CA TRP A 98 3.41 -14.01 -31.81
C TRP A 98 1.99 -14.17 -32.35
N GLU A 99 0.97 -14.10 -31.50
CA GLU A 99 -0.45 -14.31 -31.88
C GLU A 99 -1.22 -12.98 -32.05
N GLN A 100 -0.59 -11.83 -31.84
CA GLN A 100 -1.25 -10.53 -31.85
C GLN A 100 -1.68 -10.13 -33.26
N GLY A 101 -2.84 -9.46 -33.32
CA GLY A 101 -3.35 -8.81 -34.51
C GLY A 101 -3.98 -7.48 -34.16
N TYR A 102 -3.78 -6.45 -34.96
CA TYR A 102 -4.31 -5.11 -34.72
C TYR A 102 -5.43 -4.79 -35.72
N GLU A 103 -6.53 -4.22 -35.23
CA GLU A 103 -7.61 -3.73 -36.12
C GLU A 103 -7.16 -2.44 -36.82
N MET A 104 -6.89 -2.52 -38.12
CA MET A 104 -6.53 -1.36 -38.93
C MET A 104 -7.75 -0.81 -39.65
N GLN A 105 -8.14 0.44 -39.34
CA GLN A 105 -9.27 1.17 -39.94
C GLN A 105 -8.79 2.43 -40.67
N GLY A 106 -7.82 2.30 -41.56
CA GLY A 106 -7.30 3.41 -42.37
C GLY A 106 -7.75 3.34 -43.82
N GLN A 107 -7.93 4.51 -44.49
CA GLN A 107 -8.23 4.59 -45.93
C GLN A 107 -6.99 4.88 -46.78
N ASP A 108 -5.87 5.26 -46.16
CA ASP A 108 -4.63 5.58 -46.88
C ASP A 108 -3.80 4.31 -47.12
N PRO A 109 -3.39 4.02 -48.37
CA PRO A 109 -2.57 2.86 -48.66
C PRO A 109 -1.17 3.04 -48.09
N MET A 110 -0.75 2.10 -47.21
CA MET A 110 0.56 2.06 -46.61
C MET A 110 1.47 1.08 -47.32
N GLY A 111 2.71 1.48 -47.63
CA GLY A 111 3.69 0.57 -48.23
C GLY A 111 4.08 -0.56 -47.26
N PHE A 112 4.50 -1.71 -47.79
CA PHE A 112 4.86 -2.90 -46.98
C PHE A 112 5.90 -2.60 -45.88
N GLU A 113 6.95 -1.85 -46.20
CA GLU A 113 8.00 -1.49 -45.29
C GLU A 113 7.47 -0.59 -44.16
N GLN A 114 6.60 0.35 -44.46
CA GLN A 114 5.95 1.23 -43.51
C GLN A 114 4.98 0.47 -42.63
N ALA A 115 4.22 -0.49 -43.17
CA ALA A 115 3.35 -1.37 -42.40
C ALA A 115 4.15 -2.23 -41.39
N MET A 116 5.28 -2.80 -41.83
CA MET A 116 6.19 -3.57 -40.98
C MET A 116 6.79 -2.72 -39.85
N GLN A 117 7.16 -1.48 -40.12
CA GLN A 117 7.66 -0.56 -39.10
C GLN A 117 6.55 -0.23 -38.08
N THR A 118 5.35 0.11 -38.56
CA THR A 118 4.20 0.39 -37.69
C THR A 118 3.87 -0.81 -36.76
N MET A 119 3.95 -2.04 -37.31
CA MET A 119 3.71 -3.25 -36.48
C MET A 119 4.77 -3.46 -35.41
N ARG A 120 6.03 -3.17 -35.73
CA ARG A 120 7.10 -3.20 -34.70
C ARG A 120 6.84 -2.15 -33.60
N ASP A 121 6.54 -0.91 -34.00
CA ASP A 121 6.28 0.18 -33.06
C ASP A 121 5.06 -0.13 -32.17
N LEU A 122 4.01 -0.76 -32.71
CA LEU A 122 2.86 -1.22 -31.92
C LEU A 122 3.23 -2.35 -30.94
N GLY A 123 4.01 -3.33 -31.39
CA GLY A 123 4.49 -4.41 -30.52
C GLY A 123 5.37 -3.90 -29.39
N ASP A 124 6.24 -2.93 -29.66
CA ASP A 124 7.08 -2.29 -28.64
C ASP A 124 6.23 -1.47 -27.64
N LEU A 125 5.18 -0.78 -28.11
CA LEU A 125 4.25 -0.07 -27.25
C LEU A 125 3.46 -1.01 -26.34
N ASP A 126 3.02 -2.16 -26.84
CA ASP A 126 2.33 -3.17 -26.04
C ASP A 126 3.25 -3.76 -24.96
N GLN A 127 4.52 -4.04 -25.29
CA GLN A 127 5.52 -4.48 -24.32
C GLN A 127 5.75 -3.42 -23.23
N LEU A 128 5.85 -2.15 -23.61
CA LEU A 128 5.96 -1.04 -22.67
C LEU A 128 4.71 -0.88 -21.80
N GLU A 129 3.52 -1.07 -22.38
CA GLU A 129 2.26 -1.04 -21.64
C GLU A 129 2.20 -2.16 -20.58
N ASP A 130 2.57 -3.39 -20.95
CA ASP A 130 2.63 -4.52 -20.05
C ASP A 130 3.67 -4.30 -18.92
N LEU A 131 4.82 -3.73 -19.25
CA LEU A 131 5.87 -3.39 -18.28
C LEU A 131 5.40 -2.29 -17.32
N LEU A 132 4.60 -1.32 -17.78
CA LEU A 132 4.06 -0.24 -16.95
C LEU A 132 2.84 -0.66 -16.14
N ARG A 133 1.99 -1.54 -16.69
CA ARG A 133 0.82 -2.09 -15.97
C ARG A 133 1.20 -3.06 -14.86
N ASN A 134 2.24 -3.85 -15.09
CA ASN A 134 2.74 -4.84 -14.15
C ASN A 134 4.21 -4.57 -13.82
N PRO A 135 4.53 -3.50 -13.09
CA PRO A 135 5.91 -3.21 -12.71
C PRO A 135 6.39 -4.29 -11.74
N SER A 136 6.78 -5.44 -12.31
CA SER A 136 7.16 -6.60 -11.53
C SER A 136 8.50 -6.40 -10.84
N THR A 137 9.43 -5.64 -11.46
CA THR A 137 10.73 -5.35 -10.84
C THR A 137 11.29 -4.00 -11.30
N PRO A 138 12.05 -3.30 -10.42
CA PRO A 138 12.83 -2.12 -10.82
C PRO A 138 13.90 -2.42 -11.87
N GLN A 139 14.38 -3.68 -11.90
CA GLN A 139 15.34 -4.16 -12.89
C GLN A 139 14.75 -4.18 -14.29
N GLN A 140 13.50 -4.62 -14.44
CA GLN A 140 12.82 -4.59 -15.74
C GLN A 140 12.61 -3.15 -16.25
N LEU A 141 12.36 -2.19 -15.34
CA LEU A 141 12.35 -0.76 -15.70
C LEU A 141 13.74 -0.23 -16.06
N ALA A 142 14.80 -0.74 -15.44
CA ALA A 142 16.18 -0.37 -15.73
C ALA A 142 16.75 -1.07 -16.98
N GLU A 143 16.19 -2.23 -17.34
CA GLU A 143 16.52 -3.02 -18.52
C GLU A 143 15.73 -2.55 -19.76
N ALA A 144 14.70 -1.69 -19.58
CA ALA A 144 13.98 -1.10 -20.70
C ALA A 144 14.92 -0.25 -21.55
N ASP A 145 14.88 -0.43 -22.87
CA ASP A 145 15.65 0.38 -23.80
C ASP A 145 15.15 1.83 -23.78
N MET A 146 15.85 2.69 -23.04
CA MET A 146 15.48 4.09 -22.88
C MET A 146 15.57 4.89 -24.17
N ASP A 147 16.37 4.47 -25.15
CA ASP A 147 16.42 5.11 -26.45
C ASP A 147 15.17 4.78 -27.25
N ARG A 148 14.70 3.55 -27.14
CA ARG A 148 13.43 3.13 -27.74
C ARG A 148 12.20 3.78 -27.09
N VAL A 149 12.19 3.91 -25.76
CA VAL A 149 11.15 4.67 -25.05
C VAL A 149 11.13 6.12 -25.50
N ARG A 150 12.29 6.73 -25.73
CA ARG A 150 12.41 8.12 -26.19
C ARG A 150 11.83 8.30 -27.61
N ASP A 151 12.13 7.37 -28.49
CA ASP A 151 11.64 7.40 -29.86
C ASP A 151 10.13 7.24 -29.96
N LEU A 152 9.55 6.36 -29.12
CA LEU A 152 8.10 6.03 -29.15
C LEU A 152 7.24 7.00 -28.32
N MET A 153 7.71 7.40 -27.15
CA MET A 153 6.92 8.14 -26.14
C MET A 153 7.45 9.56 -25.89
N GLY A 154 8.61 9.91 -26.42
CA GLY A 154 9.23 11.22 -26.29
C GLY A 154 10.16 11.37 -25.09
N ASP A 155 10.97 12.44 -25.10
CA ASP A 155 11.98 12.73 -24.09
C ASP A 155 11.44 12.87 -22.67
N ASP A 156 10.26 13.43 -22.49
CA ASP A 156 9.68 13.68 -21.17
C ASP A 156 9.38 12.35 -20.44
N VAL A 157 8.86 11.36 -21.15
CA VAL A 157 8.54 10.05 -20.60
C VAL A 157 9.81 9.26 -20.30
N ALA A 158 10.76 9.21 -21.22
CA ALA A 158 12.05 8.54 -21.01
C ALA A 158 12.80 9.11 -19.81
N ASN A 159 12.85 10.44 -19.67
CA ASN A 159 13.49 11.12 -18.54
C ASN A 159 12.74 10.85 -17.21
N ALA A 160 11.42 10.71 -17.24
CA ALA A 160 10.65 10.37 -16.05
C ALA A 160 10.91 8.93 -15.60
N MET A 161 10.98 7.99 -16.53
CA MET A 161 11.31 6.58 -16.26
C MET A 161 12.74 6.41 -15.74
N ASP A 162 13.72 7.07 -16.34
CA ASP A 162 15.11 7.05 -15.87
C ASP A 162 15.23 7.60 -14.44
N LYS A 163 14.54 8.72 -14.13
CA LYS A 163 14.49 9.26 -12.77
C LYS A 163 13.85 8.29 -11.78
N LEU A 164 12.77 7.62 -12.20
CA LEU A 164 12.09 6.63 -11.36
C LEU A 164 13.00 5.44 -11.08
N SER A 165 13.65 4.88 -12.10
CA SER A 165 14.60 3.78 -11.96
C SER A 165 15.73 4.12 -11.00
N LYS A 166 16.37 5.29 -11.16
CA LYS A 166 17.44 5.77 -10.28
C LYS A 166 16.96 5.94 -8.84
N LEU A 167 15.73 6.47 -8.65
CA LEU A 167 15.15 6.63 -7.32
C LEU A 167 14.92 5.28 -6.64
N VAL A 168 14.40 4.29 -7.38
CA VAL A 168 14.18 2.95 -6.85
C VAL A 168 15.50 2.29 -6.43
N GLN A 169 16.54 2.37 -7.28
CA GLN A 169 17.88 1.85 -6.95
C GLN A 169 18.48 2.52 -5.71
N GLU A 170 18.27 3.83 -5.55
CA GLU A 170 18.74 4.56 -4.37
C GLU A 170 18.00 4.12 -3.10
N LEU A 171 16.67 3.98 -3.17
CA LEU A 171 15.86 3.50 -2.04
C LEU A 171 16.23 2.07 -1.63
N GLU A 172 16.53 1.21 -2.59
CA GLU A 172 16.98 -0.16 -2.32
C GLU A 172 18.37 -0.18 -1.70
N ARG A 173 19.33 0.61 -2.23
CA ARG A 173 20.67 0.76 -1.67
C ARG A 173 20.65 1.30 -0.25
N GLU A 174 19.72 2.21 0.05
CA GLU A 174 19.51 2.71 1.41
C GLU A 174 18.77 1.69 2.31
N GLY A 175 18.28 0.60 1.76
CA GLY A 175 17.53 -0.43 2.48
C GLY A 175 16.16 0.04 2.95
N LEU A 176 15.53 0.98 2.24
CA LEU A 176 14.18 1.48 2.52
C LEU A 176 13.12 0.61 1.84
N ILE A 177 13.46 0.04 0.72
CA ILE A 177 12.68 -0.95 -0.01
C ILE A 177 13.52 -2.20 -0.24
N ARG A 178 12.89 -3.32 -0.51
CA ARG A 178 13.52 -4.58 -0.92
C ARG A 178 12.66 -5.27 -1.97
N GLN A 179 13.30 -6.06 -2.79
CA GLN A 179 12.61 -6.93 -3.70
C GLN A 179 12.30 -8.28 -3.04
N LYS A 180 11.06 -8.74 -3.14
CA LYS A 180 10.62 -10.05 -2.67
C LYS A 180 9.58 -10.61 -3.63
N GLU A 181 9.83 -11.83 -4.13
CA GLU A 181 8.92 -12.53 -5.07
C GLU A 181 8.51 -11.68 -6.28
N GLY A 182 9.45 -10.88 -6.83
CA GLY A 182 9.21 -9.99 -7.97
C GLY A 182 8.45 -8.71 -7.65
N LYS A 183 8.13 -8.42 -6.38
CA LYS A 183 7.47 -7.19 -5.94
C LYS A 183 8.39 -6.35 -5.07
N LEU A 184 8.20 -5.03 -5.14
CA LEU A 184 8.86 -4.10 -4.23
C LEU A 184 8.11 -4.02 -2.92
N GLU A 185 8.77 -4.38 -1.82
CA GLU A 185 8.23 -4.23 -0.47
C GLU A 185 8.97 -3.13 0.29
N VAL A 186 8.23 -2.33 1.03
CA VAL A 186 8.83 -1.34 1.93
C VAL A 186 9.38 -2.06 3.17
N THR A 187 10.64 -1.84 3.48
CA THR A 187 11.28 -2.45 4.66
C THR A 187 10.79 -1.82 5.96
N PRO A 188 10.97 -2.47 7.13
CA PRO A 188 10.69 -1.85 8.43
C PRO A 188 11.46 -0.54 8.66
N LYS A 189 12.64 -0.36 8.04
CA LYS A 189 13.39 0.89 8.05
C LYS A 189 12.68 1.96 7.22
N GLY A 190 12.23 1.62 6.01
CA GLY A 190 11.44 2.49 5.16
C GLY A 190 10.13 2.93 5.81
N MET A 191 9.39 1.98 6.42
CA MET A 191 8.17 2.27 7.16
C MET A 191 8.37 3.29 8.28
N ARG A 192 9.42 3.12 9.09
CA ARG A 192 9.74 4.07 10.15
C ARG A 192 10.08 5.45 9.60
N GLN A 193 10.80 5.52 8.49
CA GLN A 193 11.18 6.79 7.87
C GLN A 193 9.97 7.52 7.29
N ILE A 194 9.10 6.82 6.56
CA ILE A 194 7.84 7.37 6.01
C ILE A 194 6.95 7.84 7.15
N GLY A 195 6.72 7.00 8.18
CA GLY A 195 5.91 7.35 9.33
C GLY A 195 6.44 8.54 10.12
N SER A 196 7.76 8.62 10.35
CA SER A 196 8.40 9.74 11.02
C SER A 196 8.30 11.05 10.22
N LYS A 197 8.41 10.97 8.88
CA LYS A 197 8.22 12.12 8.00
C LYS A 197 6.76 12.57 8.02
N ALA A 198 5.81 11.66 7.88
CA ALA A 198 4.38 11.97 7.94
C ALA A 198 3.99 12.62 9.28
N LEU A 199 4.48 12.09 10.41
CA LEU A 199 4.29 12.70 11.73
C LEU A 199 4.88 14.11 11.81
N ARG A 200 6.09 14.31 11.32
CA ARG A 200 6.76 15.62 11.32
C ARG A 200 5.97 16.66 10.52
N ASP A 201 5.48 16.27 9.34
CA ASP A 201 4.66 17.13 8.48
C ASP A 201 3.37 17.55 9.20
N MET A 202 2.67 16.59 9.84
CA MET A 202 1.44 16.86 10.61
C MET A 202 1.71 17.78 11.81
N PHE A 203 2.73 17.49 12.61
CA PHE A 203 3.08 18.36 13.74
C PHE A 203 3.55 19.75 13.30
N SER A 204 4.20 19.88 12.15
CA SER A 204 4.60 21.19 11.62
C SER A 204 3.41 22.04 11.19
N ARG A 205 2.35 21.43 10.62
CA ARG A 205 1.07 22.11 10.32
C ARG A 205 0.38 22.55 11.59
N LEU A 206 0.21 21.65 12.56
CA LEU A 206 -0.36 21.96 13.88
C LEU A 206 0.37 23.10 14.59
N ALA A 207 1.68 23.23 14.44
CA ALA A 207 2.46 24.32 15.02
C ALA A 207 2.22 25.65 14.29
N LYS A 208 1.97 25.64 12.97
CA LYS A 208 1.67 26.84 12.17
C LYS A 208 0.27 27.37 12.44
N ASP A 209 -0.72 26.50 12.60
CA ASP A 209 -2.12 26.89 12.87
C ASP A 209 -2.31 27.41 14.31
N LYS A 210 -1.35 27.22 15.20
CA LYS A 210 -1.40 27.63 16.61
C LYS A 210 -0.87 29.03 16.91
N LEU A 211 -0.73 29.90 15.95
CA LEU A 211 -0.58 31.36 16.20
C LEU A 211 -1.83 32.00 16.81
N GLY A 212 -2.91 31.23 17.02
CA GLY A 212 -4.10 31.59 17.76
C GLY A 212 -4.39 30.58 18.87
N GLN A 213 -3.90 30.84 20.09
CA GLN A 213 -4.35 30.30 21.40
C GLN A 213 -4.36 28.76 21.55
N HIS A 214 -3.25 28.19 21.99
CA HIS A 214 -3.08 27.23 23.10
C HIS A 214 -1.64 26.71 23.10
N GLN A 215 -0.88 27.01 24.16
CA GLN A 215 0.46 26.49 24.37
C GLN A 215 0.43 24.97 24.51
N ILE A 216 0.98 24.26 23.50
CA ILE A 216 1.43 22.89 23.67
C ILE A 216 2.88 22.96 24.10
N SER A 217 3.15 22.52 25.31
CA SER A 217 4.52 22.29 25.78
C SER A 217 5.24 21.37 24.79
N PRO A 218 6.48 21.68 24.36
CA PRO A 218 7.25 20.79 23.52
C PRO A 218 7.35 19.43 24.21
N ILE A 219 7.07 18.37 23.45
CA ILE A 219 7.26 16.98 23.92
C ILE A 219 8.76 16.78 24.02
N GLY A 220 9.30 16.88 25.23
CA GLY A 220 10.69 16.54 25.53
C GLY A 220 10.92 15.05 25.25
N GLN A 221 11.97 14.73 24.53
CA GLN A 221 12.57 13.39 24.52
C GLN A 221 13.17 13.18 25.91
N GLY A 222 12.45 12.47 26.78
CA GLY A 222 12.94 12.10 28.08
C GLY A 222 11.96 11.16 28.73
N HIS A 223 12.42 9.96 29.08
CA HIS A 223 11.84 9.19 30.16
C HIS A 223 12.13 9.97 31.46
N GLU A 224 11.43 11.06 31.71
CA GLU A 224 11.38 11.62 33.04
C GLU A 224 10.60 10.64 33.88
N ARG A 225 11.35 9.85 34.69
CA ARG A 225 10.84 9.32 35.94
C ARG A 225 10.39 10.54 36.72
N THR A 226 9.10 10.77 36.79
CA THR A 226 8.55 11.70 37.76
C THR A 226 8.90 11.10 39.10
N TYR A 227 9.92 11.66 39.75
CA TYR A 227 10.30 11.37 41.17
C TYR A 227 9.23 11.91 42.10
N ASP A 228 7.96 11.57 41.85
CA ASP A 228 6.84 11.95 42.69
C ASP A 228 6.62 10.78 43.64
N THR A 229 6.94 10.99 44.90
CA THR A 229 6.74 10.02 45.95
C THR A 229 5.53 10.41 46.80
N LYS A 230 4.94 9.47 47.49
CA LYS A 230 3.91 9.74 48.50
C LYS A 230 4.21 8.96 49.78
N PRO A 231 3.73 9.43 50.94
CA PRO A 231 3.75 8.63 52.16
C PRO A 231 3.04 7.29 51.93
N TYR A 232 3.59 6.23 52.53
CA TYR A 232 3.03 4.89 52.48
C TYR A 232 1.70 4.85 53.25
N GLU A 233 0.67 4.36 52.58
CA GLU A 233 -0.62 4.04 53.19
C GLU A 233 -0.87 2.53 53.14
N TYR A 234 -1.55 1.99 54.15
CA TYR A 234 -1.81 0.56 54.24
C TYR A 234 -2.61 0.06 53.00
N GLY A 235 -2.03 -0.90 52.26
CA GLY A 235 -2.59 -1.43 51.02
C GLY A 235 -1.91 -0.92 49.76
N ASP A 236 -0.97 -0.01 49.86
CA ASP A 236 -0.13 0.41 48.72
C ASP A 236 0.93 -0.64 48.37
N PRO A 237 1.31 -0.76 47.08
CA PRO A 237 2.44 -1.61 46.69
C PRO A 237 3.73 -1.09 47.33
N PHE A 238 4.53 -2.00 47.87
CA PHE A 238 5.71 -1.68 48.70
C PHE A 238 6.95 -1.32 47.82
N ASN A 239 6.81 -0.30 46.98
CA ASN A 239 7.90 0.27 46.16
C ASN A 239 8.53 1.43 46.93
N LEU A 240 9.38 1.11 47.93
CA LEU A 240 10.00 2.11 48.78
C LEU A 240 11.04 2.98 48.05
N ASP A 241 10.91 4.31 48.17
CA ASP A 241 12.01 5.24 48.00
C ASP A 241 12.88 5.24 49.27
N LEU A 242 13.95 4.43 49.24
CA LEU A 242 14.86 4.29 50.37
C LEU A 242 15.53 5.61 50.79
N GLN A 243 15.86 6.48 49.84
CA GLN A 243 16.53 7.75 50.13
C GLN A 243 15.62 8.70 50.88
N ARG A 244 14.39 8.84 50.48
CA ARG A 244 13.39 9.69 51.14
C ARG A 244 12.96 9.09 52.46
N THR A 245 12.72 7.78 52.53
CA THR A 245 12.41 7.05 53.79
C THR A 245 13.49 7.28 54.85
N ILE A 246 14.78 7.11 54.51
CA ILE A 246 15.87 7.34 55.45
C ILE A 246 15.95 8.83 55.83
N ARG A 247 15.74 9.74 54.86
CA ARG A 247 15.73 11.18 55.13
C ARG A 247 14.61 11.57 56.12
N ASN A 248 13.41 11.02 55.95
CA ASN A 248 12.27 11.24 56.84
C ASN A 248 12.59 10.74 58.26
N ALA A 249 13.16 9.53 58.37
CA ALA A 249 13.58 8.98 59.67
C ALA A 249 14.65 9.85 60.35
N LEU A 250 15.64 10.35 59.62
CA LEU A 250 16.67 11.25 60.15
C LEU A 250 16.10 12.61 60.55
N ASN A 251 15.14 13.15 59.80
CA ASN A 251 14.46 14.39 60.14
C ASN A 251 13.61 14.26 61.42
N ARG A 252 12.99 13.10 61.64
CA ARG A 252 12.17 12.80 62.84
C ARG A 252 13.02 12.51 64.07
N SER A 253 14.09 11.67 63.94
CA SER A 253 14.85 11.15 65.07
C SER A 253 16.19 11.81 65.30
N GLY A 254 16.60 12.76 64.47
CA GLY A 254 17.91 13.41 64.52
C GLY A 254 19.03 12.54 63.93
N LYS A 255 20.24 13.12 63.86
CA LYS A 255 21.42 12.42 63.29
C LYS A 255 21.95 11.42 64.31
N GLY A 256 21.75 10.14 64.07
CA GLY A 256 22.30 9.06 64.95
C GLY A 256 22.27 7.69 64.25
N THR A 257 23.23 6.83 64.58
CA THR A 257 23.27 5.42 64.12
C THR A 257 23.04 4.52 65.31
N PRO A 258 22.17 3.48 65.24
CA PRO A 258 21.43 3.03 64.00
C PRO A 258 20.16 3.88 63.77
N VAL A 259 19.86 4.13 62.43
CA VAL A 259 18.63 4.80 62.04
C VAL A 259 17.44 3.91 62.35
N ARG A 260 16.49 4.40 63.17
CA ARG A 260 15.25 3.67 63.49
C ARG A 260 14.12 4.16 62.60
N LEU A 261 13.59 3.27 61.77
CA LEU A 261 12.45 3.54 60.86
C LEU A 261 11.13 3.37 61.61
N SER A 262 10.19 4.27 61.37
CA SER A 262 8.78 4.18 61.75
C SER A 262 7.92 4.02 60.50
N PRO A 263 6.72 3.43 60.60
CA PRO A 263 5.79 3.35 59.46
C PRO A 263 5.52 4.71 58.78
N ASP A 264 5.52 5.81 59.54
CA ASP A 264 5.30 7.16 59.07
C ASP A 264 6.49 7.74 58.24
N ASP A 265 7.65 7.10 58.33
CA ASP A 265 8.82 7.51 57.56
C ASP A 265 8.81 6.93 56.14
N PHE A 266 8.01 5.88 55.89
CA PHE A 266 8.00 5.19 54.62
C PHE A 266 7.43 6.05 53.51
N GLU A 267 8.21 6.24 52.46
CA GLU A 267 7.83 6.92 51.25
C GLU A 267 7.96 5.94 50.08
N ILE A 268 6.91 5.86 49.27
CA ILE A 268 6.86 4.95 48.13
C ILE A 268 6.89 5.76 46.83
N GLU A 269 7.57 5.20 45.83
CA GLU A 269 7.51 5.73 44.47
C GLU A 269 6.07 5.59 43.98
N ARG A 270 5.49 6.68 43.51
CA ARG A 270 4.21 6.63 42.80
C ARG A 270 4.43 5.86 41.50
N THR A 271 3.99 4.64 41.46
CA THR A 271 3.84 3.92 40.21
C THR A 271 2.68 4.55 39.43
N GLU A 272 2.98 5.30 38.38
CA GLU A 272 1.98 5.60 37.39
C GLU A 272 1.56 4.26 36.76
N HIS A 273 0.31 3.88 37.00
CA HIS A 273 -0.31 2.85 36.18
C HIS A 273 -0.36 3.41 34.76
N LEU A 274 0.64 3.09 33.95
CA LEU A 274 0.63 3.32 32.51
C LEU A 274 -0.56 2.56 31.95
N THR A 275 -1.67 3.25 31.82
CA THR A 275 -2.90 2.69 31.25
C THR A 275 -2.62 2.32 29.81
N ARG A 276 -2.56 1.01 29.54
CA ARG A 276 -2.47 0.49 28.18
C ARG A 276 -3.73 0.90 27.40
N SER A 277 -3.55 1.29 26.16
CA SER A 277 -4.65 1.49 25.24
C SER A 277 -4.63 0.40 24.18
N ALA A 278 -5.81 -0.06 23.80
CA ALA A 278 -6.00 -0.94 22.68
C ALA A 278 -6.83 -0.21 21.63
N THR A 279 -6.22 0.07 20.50
CA THR A 279 -6.83 0.82 19.39
C THR A 279 -6.97 -0.09 18.18
N VAL A 280 -8.13 -0.06 17.54
CA VAL A 280 -8.31 -0.59 16.18
C VAL A 280 -8.60 0.57 15.26
N LEU A 281 -7.75 0.73 14.25
CA LEU A 281 -7.94 1.69 13.17
C LEU A 281 -8.70 1.01 12.03
N MET A 282 -9.85 1.55 11.67
CA MET A 282 -10.70 1.10 10.58
C MET A 282 -10.60 2.09 9.43
N LEU A 283 -10.16 1.63 8.26
CA LEU A 283 -9.99 2.43 7.06
C LEU A 283 -11.04 2.00 6.02
N ASP A 284 -11.82 2.96 5.59
CA ASP A 284 -12.76 2.77 4.49
C ASP A 284 -11.99 2.58 3.18
N ALA A 285 -12.22 1.46 2.52
CA ALA A 285 -11.66 1.08 1.23
C ALA A 285 -12.74 1.00 0.15
N SER A 286 -13.85 1.72 0.32
CA SER A 286 -14.92 1.84 -0.65
C SER A 286 -14.47 2.60 -1.89
N TYR A 287 -15.22 2.45 -2.98
CA TYR A 287 -14.88 3.08 -4.26
C TYR A 287 -14.86 4.62 -4.19
N SER A 288 -15.69 5.26 -3.34
CA SER A 288 -15.70 6.72 -3.14
C SER A 288 -14.38 7.25 -2.62
N MET A 289 -13.75 6.54 -1.69
CA MET A 289 -12.43 6.88 -1.15
C MET A 289 -11.33 6.93 -2.24
N TYR A 290 -11.44 6.08 -3.27
CA TYR A 290 -10.53 6.07 -4.41
C TYR A 290 -10.87 7.19 -5.41
N ARG A 291 -12.14 7.27 -5.84
CA ARG A 291 -12.59 8.21 -6.86
C ARG A 291 -12.30 9.66 -6.50
N ASP A 292 -12.45 10.03 -5.23
CA ASP A 292 -12.33 11.40 -4.75
C ASP A 292 -10.96 11.68 -4.08
N ASP A 293 -9.95 10.85 -4.39
CA ASP A 293 -8.55 10.94 -3.92
C ASP A 293 -8.38 11.06 -2.39
N ARG A 294 -9.30 10.45 -1.63
CA ARG A 294 -9.30 10.48 -0.15
C ARG A 294 -8.46 9.37 0.47
N TRP A 295 -8.21 8.31 -0.30
CA TRP A 295 -7.44 7.15 0.15
C TRP A 295 -5.99 7.48 0.52
N GLY A 296 -5.28 8.26 -0.31
CA GLY A 296 -3.90 8.66 -0.06
C GLY A 296 -3.72 9.38 1.29
N PRO A 297 -4.47 10.46 1.56
CA PRO A 297 -4.48 11.13 2.86
C PRO A 297 -4.84 10.22 4.03
N ALA A 298 -5.88 9.38 3.92
CA ALA A 298 -6.28 8.45 4.98
C ALA A 298 -5.15 7.44 5.30
N LYS A 299 -4.52 6.88 4.28
CA LYS A 299 -3.37 5.97 4.39
C LYS A 299 -2.17 6.66 5.04
N LYS A 300 -1.84 7.90 4.63
CA LYS A 300 -0.76 8.69 5.23
C LYS A 300 -0.95 8.88 6.74
N VAL A 301 -2.17 9.19 7.16
CA VAL A 301 -2.53 9.36 8.57
C VAL A 301 -2.45 8.06 9.35
N ALA A 302 -2.90 6.95 8.74
CA ALA A 302 -2.81 5.62 9.34
C ALA A 302 -1.36 5.19 9.59
N VAL A 303 -0.46 5.42 8.62
CA VAL A 303 0.98 5.15 8.74
C VAL A 303 1.62 6.04 9.81
N ALA A 304 1.22 7.32 9.90
CA ALA A 304 1.69 8.23 10.93
C ALA A 304 1.26 7.78 12.34
N LEU A 305 0.00 7.40 12.51
CA LEU A 305 -0.53 6.89 13.78
C LEU A 305 0.17 5.59 14.20
N GLN A 306 0.38 4.68 13.27
CA GLN A 306 1.14 3.45 13.47
C GLN A 306 2.56 3.75 13.96
N SER A 307 3.27 4.67 13.29
CA SER A 307 4.62 5.09 13.68
C SER A 307 4.65 5.74 15.05
N LEU A 308 3.65 6.59 15.37
CA LEU A 308 3.52 7.22 16.69
C LEU A 308 3.33 6.18 17.80
N ILE A 309 2.39 5.24 17.61
CA ILE A 309 2.11 4.21 18.63
C ILE A 309 3.33 3.31 18.81
N SER A 310 3.93 2.83 17.74
CA SER A 310 5.09 1.93 17.79
C SER A 310 6.32 2.58 18.44
N SER A 311 6.54 3.89 18.25
CA SER A 311 7.72 4.59 18.77
C SER A 311 7.52 5.13 20.18
N GLN A 312 6.36 5.70 20.48
CA GLN A 312 6.13 6.39 21.77
C GLN A 312 5.31 5.55 22.77
N TYR A 313 4.49 4.62 22.27
CA TYR A 313 3.60 3.79 23.09
C TYR A 313 3.75 2.29 22.77
N PRO A 314 4.94 1.69 22.88
CA PRO A 314 5.20 0.31 22.41
C PRO A 314 4.43 -0.78 23.19
N ARG A 315 3.80 -0.42 24.31
CA ARG A 315 2.95 -1.32 25.11
C ARG A 315 1.48 -1.27 24.71
N ASP A 316 1.10 -0.31 23.87
CA ASP A 316 -0.26 -0.18 23.35
C ASP A 316 -0.47 -1.14 22.18
N TYR A 317 -1.70 -1.62 22.05
CA TYR A 317 -2.11 -2.43 20.93
C TYR A 317 -2.66 -1.55 19.80
N LEU A 318 -2.22 -1.79 18.57
CA LEU A 318 -2.81 -1.23 17.37
C LEU A 318 -3.14 -2.37 16.41
N GLY A 319 -4.42 -2.57 16.13
CA GLY A 319 -4.92 -3.37 15.02
C GLY A 319 -5.35 -2.47 13.86
N ILE A 320 -5.22 -2.93 12.64
CA ILE A 320 -5.62 -2.18 11.45
C ILE A 320 -6.58 -3.04 10.64
N LEU A 321 -7.71 -2.46 10.30
CA LEU A 321 -8.73 -3.07 9.46
C LEU A 321 -8.99 -2.20 8.24
N MET A 322 -9.14 -2.83 7.10
CA MET A 322 -9.76 -2.23 5.92
C MET A 322 -11.17 -2.78 5.75
N PHE A 323 -12.07 -1.97 5.21
CA PHE A 323 -13.43 -2.40 4.94
C PHE A 323 -13.99 -1.78 3.66
N GLY A 324 -14.66 -2.61 2.88
CA GLY A 324 -15.43 -2.28 1.70
C GLY A 324 -16.68 -3.13 1.73
N HIS A 325 -16.91 -4.05 0.79
CA HIS A 325 -18.00 -5.01 0.82
C HIS A 325 -17.93 -5.95 2.04
N VAL A 326 -16.73 -6.33 2.42
CA VAL A 326 -16.39 -7.04 3.66
C VAL A 326 -15.27 -6.32 4.38
N ALA A 327 -14.99 -6.69 5.62
CA ALA A 327 -13.86 -6.18 6.38
C ALA A 327 -12.79 -7.25 6.54
N TRP A 328 -11.52 -6.84 6.54
CA TRP A 328 -10.37 -7.71 6.74
C TRP A 328 -9.27 -7.01 7.53
N GLU A 329 -8.48 -7.79 8.24
CA GLU A 329 -7.30 -7.30 8.97
C GLU A 329 -6.11 -7.19 8.02
N ILE A 330 -5.33 -6.12 8.17
CA ILE A 330 -4.04 -5.95 7.50
C ILE A 330 -2.95 -5.72 8.53
N LYS A 331 -1.75 -6.17 8.22
CA LYS A 331 -0.59 -5.90 9.06
C LYS A 331 -0.09 -4.48 8.85
N ALA A 332 0.60 -3.95 9.87
CA ALA A 332 1.12 -2.60 9.84
C ALA A 332 2.17 -2.38 8.72
N ASP A 333 2.94 -3.41 8.38
CA ASP A 333 3.93 -3.41 7.29
C ASP A 333 3.27 -3.47 5.90
N GLU A 334 2.10 -4.07 5.77
CA GLU A 334 1.32 -4.11 4.54
C GLU A 334 0.58 -2.79 4.26
N LEU A 335 0.44 -1.92 5.26
CA LEU A 335 -0.36 -0.69 5.15
C LEU A 335 0.14 0.26 4.05
N VAL A 336 1.46 0.38 3.86
CA VAL A 336 2.04 1.27 2.83
C VAL A 336 1.72 0.77 1.42
N GLU A 337 1.65 -0.55 1.25
CA GLU A 337 1.38 -1.19 -0.04
C GLU A 337 -0.12 -1.40 -0.27
N ALA A 338 -0.95 -1.22 0.78
CA ALA A 338 -2.38 -1.46 0.70
C ALA A 338 -3.04 -0.60 -0.39
N THR A 339 -3.78 -1.27 -1.26
CA THR A 339 -4.57 -0.68 -2.33
C THR A 339 -6.05 -0.95 -2.09
N ILE A 340 -6.90 -0.13 -2.70
CA ILE A 340 -8.34 -0.38 -2.67
C ILE A 340 -8.67 -1.47 -3.68
N PRO A 341 -9.28 -2.59 -3.27
CA PRO A 341 -9.55 -3.73 -4.15
C PRO A 341 -10.73 -3.51 -5.11
N GLY A 342 -11.08 -2.28 -5.46
CA GLY A 342 -12.12 -1.96 -6.44
C GLY A 342 -13.54 -2.45 -6.10
N MET A 343 -13.75 -2.98 -4.90
CA MET A 343 -15.04 -3.52 -4.46
C MET A 343 -15.99 -2.41 -4.04
N GLN A 344 -17.25 -2.53 -4.48
CA GLN A 344 -18.30 -1.62 -4.08
C GLN A 344 -18.82 -1.97 -2.67
N GLY A 345 -19.23 -0.94 -1.93
CA GLY A 345 -19.87 -1.10 -0.63
C GLY A 345 -19.05 -0.66 0.56
N THR A 346 -19.75 -0.27 1.63
CA THR A 346 -19.18 0.23 2.89
C THR A 346 -19.79 -0.59 4.03
N ASN A 347 -19.15 -1.72 4.40
CA ASN A 347 -19.64 -2.67 5.40
C ASN A 347 -19.09 -2.36 6.79
N MET A 348 -19.58 -1.26 7.38
CA MET A 348 -19.23 -0.88 8.76
C MET A 348 -19.69 -1.91 9.79
N HIS A 349 -20.81 -2.61 9.54
CA HIS A 349 -21.31 -3.66 10.43
C HIS A 349 -20.27 -4.77 10.61
N HIS A 350 -19.73 -5.30 9.51
CA HIS A 350 -18.70 -6.34 9.57
C HIS A 350 -17.40 -5.82 10.22
N ALA A 351 -17.00 -4.60 9.86
CA ALA A 351 -15.78 -3.99 10.38
C ALA A 351 -15.83 -3.76 11.89
N LEU A 352 -16.95 -3.24 12.42
CA LEU A 352 -17.18 -3.08 13.86
C LEU A 352 -17.20 -4.43 14.59
N GLY A 353 -17.85 -5.45 14.00
CA GLY A 353 -17.87 -6.79 14.55
C GLY A 353 -16.49 -7.43 14.63
N LEU A 354 -15.65 -7.25 13.61
CA LEU A 354 -14.27 -7.73 13.58
C LEU A 354 -13.39 -6.95 14.56
N ALA A 355 -13.47 -5.62 14.57
CA ALA A 355 -12.75 -4.76 15.51
C ALA A 355 -13.06 -5.12 16.97
N ARG A 356 -14.34 -5.37 17.29
CA ARG A 356 -14.78 -5.80 18.61
C ARG A 356 -14.15 -7.14 19.01
N LYS A 357 -14.10 -8.12 18.08
CA LYS A 357 -13.44 -9.42 18.31
C LYS A 357 -11.95 -9.27 18.57
N MET A 358 -11.25 -8.39 17.84
CA MET A 358 -9.84 -8.09 18.05
C MET A 358 -9.61 -7.47 19.43
N LEU A 359 -10.42 -6.47 19.79
CA LEU A 359 -10.34 -5.77 21.06
C LEU A 359 -10.77 -6.63 22.27
N ALA A 360 -11.61 -7.65 22.08
CA ALA A 360 -12.02 -8.55 23.16
C ALA A 360 -10.82 -9.25 23.83
N ARG A 361 -9.79 -9.54 23.05
CA ARG A 361 -8.54 -10.19 23.50
C ARG A 361 -7.54 -9.23 24.14
N GLN A 362 -7.81 -7.93 24.13
CA GLN A 362 -6.90 -6.90 24.60
C GLN A 362 -7.32 -6.36 25.97
N HIS A 363 -6.34 -5.88 26.71
CA HIS A 363 -6.55 -5.25 28.03
C HIS A 363 -6.29 -3.74 27.94
N GLY A 364 -6.92 -2.99 28.84
CA GLY A 364 -6.78 -1.54 28.93
C GLY A 364 -7.95 -0.78 28.31
N ASN A 365 -7.73 0.48 27.95
CA ASN A 365 -8.75 1.32 27.35
C ASN A 365 -8.92 0.99 25.87
N LYS A 366 -10.12 0.56 25.50
CA LYS A 366 -10.43 0.08 24.16
C LYS A 366 -11.08 1.19 23.34
N GLN A 367 -10.57 1.39 22.11
CA GLN A 367 -11.17 2.33 21.19
C GLN A 367 -11.06 1.86 19.75
N ILE A 368 -12.00 2.32 18.95
CA ILE A 368 -12.00 2.21 17.49
C ILE A 368 -11.84 3.63 16.94
N ILE A 369 -10.95 3.80 15.98
CA ILE A 369 -10.80 5.01 15.18
C ILE A 369 -11.24 4.63 13.78
N MET A 370 -12.32 5.21 13.28
CA MET A 370 -12.87 4.94 11.97
C MET A 370 -12.69 6.15 11.06
N ILE A 371 -12.15 5.92 9.85
CA ILE A 371 -12.00 6.93 8.79
C ILE A 371 -12.88 6.47 7.62
N THR A 372 -13.84 7.31 7.23
CA THR A 372 -14.82 7.00 6.19
C THR A 372 -15.32 8.27 5.51
N ASP A 373 -15.78 8.16 4.27
CA ASP A 373 -16.41 9.24 3.51
C ASP A 373 -17.89 8.96 3.16
N GLY A 374 -18.43 7.80 3.54
CA GLY A 374 -19.75 7.36 3.18
C GLY A 374 -20.54 6.70 4.30
N GLU A 375 -21.85 6.54 4.07
CA GLU A 375 -22.76 5.80 4.90
C GLU A 375 -22.55 4.28 4.76
N PRO A 376 -23.03 3.47 5.73
CA PRO A 376 -23.02 2.03 5.57
C PRO A 376 -23.99 1.61 4.44
N THR A 377 -23.45 0.94 3.42
CA THR A 377 -24.19 0.45 2.25
C THR A 377 -24.18 -1.08 2.14
N ALA A 378 -23.52 -1.77 3.08
CA ALA A 378 -23.48 -3.23 3.14
C ALA A 378 -23.48 -3.71 4.60
N HIS A 379 -24.03 -4.90 4.83
CA HIS A 379 -23.99 -5.58 6.13
C HIS A 379 -23.88 -7.09 5.95
N ILE A 380 -23.53 -7.81 7.02
CA ILE A 380 -23.54 -9.27 7.03
C ILE A 380 -24.95 -9.74 7.43
N THR A 381 -25.54 -10.58 6.60
CA THR A 381 -26.84 -11.21 6.87
C THR A 381 -26.73 -12.24 8.00
N PRO A 382 -27.85 -12.67 8.59
CA PRO A 382 -27.85 -13.76 9.59
C PRO A 382 -27.27 -15.09 9.06
N TYR A 383 -27.24 -15.28 7.75
CA TYR A 383 -26.67 -16.47 7.08
C TYR A 383 -25.15 -16.38 6.86
N GLY A 384 -24.55 -15.21 7.13
CA GLY A 384 -23.11 -14.98 7.00
C GLY A 384 -22.67 -14.34 5.69
N ASP A 385 -23.58 -14.10 4.77
CA ASP A 385 -23.28 -13.48 3.48
C ASP A 385 -23.23 -11.95 3.60
N ALA A 386 -22.37 -11.30 2.83
CA ALA A 386 -22.36 -9.85 2.72
C ALA A 386 -23.44 -9.40 1.74
N TRP A 387 -24.33 -8.55 2.20
CA TRP A 387 -25.40 -7.98 1.38
C TRP A 387 -25.15 -6.50 1.13
N PHE A 388 -25.10 -6.11 -0.15
CA PHE A 388 -24.94 -4.74 -0.60
C PHE A 388 -26.33 -4.16 -0.94
N THR A 389 -26.77 -3.18 -0.15
CA THR A 389 -28.16 -2.70 -0.15
C THR A 389 -28.36 -1.39 -0.93
N TYR A 390 -27.32 -0.85 -1.56
CA TYR A 390 -27.38 0.47 -2.21
C TYR A 390 -28.43 0.57 -3.31
N PHE A 391 -28.65 -0.51 -4.07
CA PHE A 391 -29.62 -0.55 -5.16
C PHE A 391 -30.98 -1.14 -4.78
N ASP A 392 -31.13 -1.66 -3.54
CA ASP A 392 -32.32 -2.39 -3.09
C ASP A 392 -33.38 -1.47 -2.43
N GLY A 393 -33.15 -0.16 -2.51
CA GLY A 393 -34.08 0.86 -2.03
C GLY A 393 -33.91 1.22 -0.54
N TYR A 394 -34.71 2.18 -0.11
CA TYR A 394 -34.61 2.82 1.21
C TYR A 394 -34.77 1.83 2.39
N GLU A 395 -35.69 0.88 2.28
CA GLU A 395 -35.93 -0.11 3.36
C GLU A 395 -34.70 -1.00 3.59
N ALA A 396 -34.05 -1.48 2.51
CA ALA A 396 -32.83 -2.28 2.58
C ALA A 396 -31.67 -1.49 3.19
N GLN A 397 -31.54 -0.22 2.83
CA GLN A 397 -30.52 0.66 3.40
C GLN A 397 -30.76 0.89 4.90
N GLN A 398 -32.01 1.06 5.33
CA GLN A 398 -32.34 1.17 6.76
C GLN A 398 -31.93 -0.07 7.55
N LEU A 399 -32.14 -1.29 7.01
CA LEU A 399 -31.68 -2.52 7.66
C LEU A 399 -30.15 -2.53 7.86
N THR A 400 -29.40 -2.01 6.90
CA THR A 400 -27.94 -1.88 6.99
C THR A 400 -27.53 -0.89 8.08
N VAL A 401 -28.16 0.28 8.13
CA VAL A 401 -27.96 1.27 9.18
C VAL A 401 -28.27 0.68 10.56
N GLU A 402 -29.43 0.02 10.72
CA GLU A 402 -29.81 -0.61 11.99
C GLU A 402 -28.84 -1.73 12.41
N ALA A 403 -28.39 -2.57 11.47
CA ALA A 403 -27.40 -3.62 11.75
C ALA A 403 -26.09 -3.00 12.28
N THR A 404 -25.62 -1.92 11.66
CA THR A 404 -24.42 -1.20 12.04
C THR A 404 -24.57 -0.54 13.42
N LEU A 405 -25.69 0.13 13.68
CA LEU A 405 -25.97 0.75 14.99
C LEU A 405 -26.09 -0.29 16.11
N ARG A 406 -26.68 -1.44 15.83
CA ARG A 406 -26.73 -2.57 16.80
C ARG A 406 -25.35 -3.05 17.18
N GLU A 407 -24.40 -3.12 16.23
CA GLU A 407 -23.01 -3.49 16.51
C GLU A 407 -22.27 -2.38 17.28
N ALA A 408 -22.53 -1.12 16.98
CA ALA A 408 -21.99 0.01 17.76
C ALA A 408 -22.46 -0.03 19.24
N VAL A 409 -23.72 -0.40 19.49
CA VAL A 409 -24.23 -0.61 20.85
C VAL A 409 -23.53 -1.79 21.53
N ARG A 410 -23.22 -2.87 20.81
CA ARG A 410 -22.42 -3.99 21.37
C ARG A 410 -21.03 -3.54 21.75
N CYS A 411 -20.39 -2.73 20.91
CA CYS A 411 -19.10 -2.10 21.24
C CYS A 411 -19.19 -1.27 22.54
N SER A 412 -20.25 -0.46 22.70
CA SER A 412 -20.49 0.34 23.91
C SER A 412 -20.61 -0.54 25.16
N LYS A 413 -21.35 -1.64 25.10
CA LYS A 413 -21.50 -2.60 26.21
C LYS A 413 -20.19 -3.24 26.64
N GLU A 414 -19.22 -3.35 25.73
CA GLU A 414 -17.87 -3.86 25.99
C GLU A 414 -16.87 -2.75 26.32
N ASN A 415 -17.33 -1.53 26.62
CA ASN A 415 -16.53 -0.34 26.90
C ASN A 415 -15.56 0.03 25.76
N ILE A 416 -15.94 -0.23 24.52
CA ILE A 416 -15.21 0.15 23.32
C ILE A 416 -15.80 1.45 22.79
N ARG A 417 -15.04 2.53 22.71
CA ARG A 417 -15.46 3.82 22.14
C ARG A 417 -15.15 3.88 20.67
N ILE A 418 -16.05 4.46 19.87
CA ILE A 418 -15.92 4.63 18.44
C ILE A 418 -15.75 6.11 18.14
N ASN A 419 -14.56 6.51 17.69
CA ASN A 419 -14.27 7.86 17.22
C ASN A 419 -14.26 7.84 15.69
N THR A 420 -15.15 8.59 15.05
CA THR A 420 -15.33 8.59 13.60
C THR A 420 -14.84 9.89 12.99
N PHE A 421 -13.94 9.78 12.02
CA PHE A 421 -13.43 10.87 11.19
C PHE A 421 -14.10 10.78 9.82
N MET A 422 -15.00 11.73 9.56
CA MET A 422 -15.75 11.83 8.32
C MET A 422 -15.03 12.74 7.35
N LEU A 423 -14.75 12.25 6.14
CA LEU A 423 -14.13 13.01 5.06
C LEU A 423 -15.22 13.58 4.15
N ASP A 424 -15.32 14.91 4.10
CA ASP A 424 -16.28 15.63 3.24
C ASP A 424 -17.72 15.11 3.34
N ALA A 425 -18.17 14.83 4.55
CA ALA A 425 -19.43 14.17 4.83
C ALA A 425 -20.64 14.93 4.32
N ASP A 426 -21.54 14.23 3.66
CA ASP A 426 -22.88 14.69 3.35
C ASP A 426 -23.78 14.72 4.60
N VAL A 427 -25.03 15.17 4.42
CA VAL A 427 -25.99 15.31 5.52
C VAL A 427 -26.39 13.95 6.11
N TYR A 428 -26.42 12.89 5.28
CA TYR A 428 -26.84 11.55 5.70
C TYR A 428 -25.75 10.88 6.54
N LEU A 429 -24.49 10.87 6.06
CA LEU A 429 -23.36 10.37 6.82
C LEU A 429 -23.25 11.09 8.17
N ARG A 430 -23.39 12.42 8.19
CA ARG A 430 -23.33 13.18 9.42
C ARG A 430 -24.39 12.73 10.43
N ARG A 431 -25.65 12.60 10.02
CA ARG A 431 -26.75 12.13 10.89
C ARG A 431 -26.47 10.72 11.42
N PHE A 432 -26.05 9.81 10.55
CA PHE A 432 -25.70 8.45 10.94
C PHE A 432 -24.60 8.42 12.00
N VAL A 433 -23.50 9.15 11.79
CA VAL A 433 -22.35 9.18 12.72
C VAL A 433 -22.72 9.89 14.02
N GLU A 434 -23.51 10.95 14.00
CA GLU A 434 -24.06 11.59 15.20
C GLU A 434 -24.90 10.62 16.03
N GLN A 435 -25.78 9.85 15.38
CA GLN A 435 -26.58 8.82 16.04
C GLN A 435 -25.69 7.71 16.63
N MET A 436 -24.72 7.22 15.88
CA MET A 436 -23.78 6.20 16.34
C MET A 436 -22.98 6.71 17.54
N SER A 437 -22.47 7.94 17.48
CA SER A 437 -21.70 8.58 18.56
C SER A 437 -22.56 8.76 19.82
N SER A 438 -23.82 9.14 19.70
CA SER A 438 -24.75 9.26 20.82
C SER A 438 -24.98 7.92 21.53
N LEU A 439 -25.08 6.82 20.78
CA LEU A 439 -25.28 5.47 21.30
C LEU A 439 -24.02 4.86 21.94
N ASN A 440 -22.84 5.22 21.43
CA ASN A 440 -21.57 4.64 21.84
C ASN A 440 -20.77 5.52 22.82
N GLY A 441 -21.08 6.81 22.93
CA GLY A 441 -20.31 7.78 23.71
C GLY A 441 -18.94 8.11 23.11
N GLY A 442 -18.76 7.83 21.82
CA GLY A 442 -17.61 8.24 21.02
C GLY A 442 -17.73 9.67 20.52
N ARG A 443 -16.83 10.04 19.60
CA ARG A 443 -16.80 11.39 19.02
C ARG A 443 -16.90 11.32 17.50
N ALA A 444 -17.53 12.33 16.93
CA ALA A 444 -17.65 12.54 15.50
C ALA A 444 -16.84 13.78 15.10
N PHE A 445 -16.00 13.64 14.09
CA PHE A 445 -15.19 14.70 13.55
C PHE A 445 -15.48 14.85 12.06
N LEU A 446 -15.87 16.05 11.66
CA LEU A 446 -15.96 16.41 10.25
C LEU A 446 -14.63 17.05 9.84
N THR A 447 -13.98 16.54 8.84
CA THR A 447 -12.69 17.02 8.38
C THR A 447 -12.56 16.89 6.87
N SER A 448 -11.68 17.68 6.29
CA SER A 448 -11.22 17.48 4.92
C SER A 448 -10.04 16.49 4.89
N SER A 449 -9.76 15.94 3.72
CA SER A 449 -8.62 15.04 3.50
C SER A 449 -7.30 15.67 3.95
N ASP A 450 -7.13 17.00 3.77
CA ASP A 450 -5.91 17.73 4.13
C ASP A 450 -5.70 17.88 5.63
N ASN A 451 -6.79 18.01 6.40
CA ASN A 451 -6.75 18.28 7.84
C ASN A 451 -6.95 17.03 8.71
N LEU A 452 -7.23 15.89 8.08
CA LEU A 452 -7.49 14.62 8.79
C LEU A 452 -6.43 14.29 9.83
N GLY A 453 -5.15 14.45 9.47
CA GLY A 453 -4.03 14.11 10.35
C GLY A 453 -4.00 14.93 11.62
N ASP A 454 -4.32 16.21 11.52
CA ASP A 454 -4.28 17.16 12.65
C ASP A 454 -5.35 16.80 13.68
N TYR A 455 -6.58 16.56 13.23
CA TYR A 455 -7.68 16.19 14.09
C TYR A 455 -7.46 14.83 14.76
N LEU A 456 -7.01 13.83 14.00
CA LEU A 456 -6.80 12.47 14.51
C LEU A 456 -5.68 12.40 15.54
N LEU A 457 -4.54 13.06 15.28
CA LEU A 457 -3.42 13.09 16.22
C LEU A 457 -3.77 13.83 17.51
N VAL A 458 -4.49 14.97 17.42
CA VAL A 458 -4.95 15.69 18.62
C VAL A 458 -5.90 14.84 19.43
N ASP A 459 -6.88 14.19 18.78
CA ASP A 459 -7.83 13.31 19.45
C ASP A 459 -7.13 12.14 20.17
N PHE A 460 -6.22 11.46 19.50
CA PHE A 460 -5.47 10.35 20.07
C PHE A 460 -4.64 10.77 21.28
N LEU A 461 -3.90 11.89 21.20
CA LEU A 461 -3.07 12.40 22.27
C LEU A 461 -3.89 12.92 23.46
N GLU A 462 -5.03 13.58 23.21
CA GLU A 462 -5.95 14.02 24.27
C GLU A 462 -6.57 12.83 25.01
N HIS A 463 -6.96 11.79 24.26
CA HIS A 463 -7.49 10.57 24.88
C HIS A 463 -6.48 9.94 25.82
N LYS A 464 -5.22 9.86 25.41
CA LYS A 464 -4.10 9.39 26.24
C LYS A 464 -3.92 10.23 27.49
N ARG A 465 -3.97 11.56 27.40
CA ARG A 465 -3.84 12.46 28.56
C ARG A 465 -5.02 12.36 29.54
N LYS A 466 -6.25 12.21 29.04
CA LYS A 466 -7.46 12.06 29.87
C LYS A 466 -7.45 10.73 30.62
N THR A 467 -6.97 9.66 29.99
CA THR A 467 -6.89 8.32 30.61
C THR A 467 -5.81 8.27 31.69
N SER A 468 -4.68 8.95 31.51
CA SER A 468 -3.66 9.08 32.56
C SER A 468 -4.11 9.96 33.76
N ARG A 469 -5.00 10.95 33.52
CA ARG A 469 -5.57 11.81 34.59
C ARG A 469 -6.82 11.21 35.27
N GLY A 470 -7.62 10.41 34.55
CA GLY A 470 -8.87 9.84 35.06
C GLY A 470 -8.69 8.77 36.15
N GLY A 471 -7.47 8.23 36.30
CA GLY A 471 -7.08 7.41 37.47
C GLY A 471 -7.00 8.19 38.80
N ARG A 472 -6.91 9.53 38.73
CA ARG A 472 -6.83 10.40 39.91
C ARG A 472 -8.19 10.68 40.57
N ASN A 473 -9.31 10.70 39.88
CA ASN A 473 -10.60 11.19 40.39
C ASN A 473 -11.62 10.11 40.79
N ARG A 474 -11.33 8.83 40.63
CA ARG A 474 -12.24 7.74 41.05
C ARG A 474 -12.01 7.22 42.47
N ARG A 475 -11.09 7.81 43.23
CA ARG A 475 -10.81 7.44 44.66
C ARG A 475 -11.07 8.57 45.63
N ALA A 476 -11.82 9.62 45.25
CA ALA A 476 -12.23 10.70 46.15
C ALA A 476 -13.77 10.85 46.18
N SER A 477 -14.49 9.71 46.19
CA SER A 477 -15.92 9.65 46.54
C SER A 477 -16.22 8.28 47.11
#